data_d9830440fcc97d48d74c7acdfb8c5598
#
_entry.id   d9830440fcc97d48d74c7acdfb8c5598
#
_cell.length_a   1.000
_cell.length_b   1.000
_cell.length_c   1.000
_cell.angle_alpha   90.00
_cell.angle_beta   90.00
_cell.angle_gamma   90.00
#
_symmetry.space_group_name_H-M   'P 1'
#
loop_
_entity.id
_entity.type
_entity.pdbx_description
1 polymer ?
#
loop_
_entity_poly.entity_id
_entity_poly.type
_entity_poly.pdbx_seq_one_letter_code
_entity_poly.pdbx_strand_id
1 'polypeptide(L)'
;MINFLDLKKITEEHSEEIENAIVNVARSGWYLQGEANKSFEKHYSSYIGADYTIGCANGLDALIWIYRAYIELGIMKEGDEVIVPANTYIASILAITENNLVPVLVEPDIKTFEIDDSKIEAAITQKTKSVLIVHLYGRCAYTEKIGALCKRYNLKLVE
;
A
#
# COMPACT_ATOMS: atom_id res chain seq x y z
N MET A 1 -20.49 17.71 21.65
CA MET A 1 -20.52 16.34 21.06
C MET A 1 -19.08 15.92 20.89
N ILE A 2 -18.70 14.72 21.28
CA ILE A 2 -17.35 14.19 21.06
C ILE A 2 -17.34 13.56 19.67
N ASN A 3 -16.50 14.08 18.76
CA ASN A 3 -16.34 13.49 17.43
C ASN A 3 -15.54 12.20 17.53
N PHE A 4 -15.89 11.19 16.74
CA PHE A 4 -15.12 9.94 16.64
C PHE A 4 -13.72 10.20 16.09
N LEU A 5 -13.63 11.08 15.08
CA LEU A 5 -12.38 11.57 14.49
C LEU A 5 -12.54 13.08 14.23
N ASP A 6 -11.65 13.88 14.76
CA ASP A 6 -11.63 15.34 14.58
C ASP A 6 -10.36 15.76 13.84
N LEU A 7 -10.42 15.67 12.51
CA LEU A 7 -9.31 16.04 11.63
C LEU A 7 -8.91 17.52 11.77
N LYS A 8 -9.90 18.39 12.06
CA LYS A 8 -9.64 19.82 12.25
C LYS A 8 -8.72 20.04 13.46
N LYS A 9 -9.02 19.37 14.57
CA LYS A 9 -8.22 19.46 15.78
C LYS A 9 -6.78 18.95 15.58
N ILE A 10 -6.63 17.83 14.84
CA ILE A 10 -5.30 17.30 14.50
C ILE A 10 -4.51 18.31 13.65
N THR A 11 -5.16 18.93 12.67
CA THR A 11 -4.51 19.95 11.83
C THR A 11 -4.15 21.19 12.64
N GLU A 12 -5.01 21.63 13.57
CA GLU A 12 -4.75 22.80 14.42
C GLU A 12 -3.52 22.62 15.33
N GLU A 13 -3.21 21.40 15.78
CA GLU A 13 -2.02 21.10 16.58
C GLU A 13 -0.70 21.34 15.81
N HIS A 14 -0.74 21.33 14.47
CA HIS A 14 0.41 21.53 13.58
C HIS A 14 0.18 22.64 12.56
N SER A 15 -0.76 23.57 12.83
CA SER A 15 -1.23 24.57 11.85
C SER A 15 -0.11 25.42 11.26
N GLU A 16 0.80 25.93 12.09
CA GLU A 16 1.89 26.79 11.64
C GLU A 16 2.83 26.08 10.65
N GLU A 17 3.20 24.85 10.92
CA GLU A 17 4.07 24.06 10.04
C GLU A 17 3.37 23.74 8.72
N ILE A 18 2.10 23.31 8.79
CA ILE A 18 1.30 22.95 7.62
C ILE A 18 1.05 24.17 6.73
N GLU A 19 0.60 25.30 7.31
CA GLU A 19 0.30 26.52 6.57
C GLU A 19 1.55 27.09 5.91
N ASN A 20 2.70 27.14 6.62
CA ASN A 20 3.96 27.58 6.06
C ASN A 20 4.41 26.70 4.88
N ALA A 21 4.28 25.37 4.99
CA ALA A 21 4.62 24.46 3.91
C ALA A 21 3.75 24.70 2.67
N ILE A 22 2.42 24.82 2.84
CA ILE A 22 1.47 25.11 1.75
C ILE A 22 1.80 26.47 1.08
N VAL A 23 2.00 27.52 1.87
CA VAL A 23 2.29 28.86 1.37
C VAL A 23 3.62 28.88 0.61
N ASN A 24 4.65 28.19 1.09
CA ASN A 24 5.95 28.12 0.42
C ASN A 24 5.83 27.45 -0.97
N VAL A 25 5.09 26.34 -1.08
CA VAL A 25 4.83 25.70 -2.38
C VAL A 25 4.03 26.63 -3.29
N ALA A 26 2.97 27.27 -2.78
CA ALA A 26 2.16 28.20 -3.55
C ALA A 26 3.00 29.38 -4.10
N ARG A 27 3.89 29.95 -3.29
CA ARG A 27 4.77 31.07 -3.69
C ARG A 27 5.87 30.64 -4.66
N SER A 28 6.30 29.38 -4.63
CA SER A 28 7.33 28.87 -5.54
C SER A 28 6.88 28.81 -6.99
N GLY A 29 5.55 28.73 -7.23
CA GLY A 29 4.97 28.49 -8.55
C GLY A 29 5.26 27.09 -9.13
N TRP A 30 5.93 26.22 -8.39
CA TRP A 30 6.27 24.86 -8.84
C TRP A 30 5.46 23.83 -8.06
N TYR A 31 4.32 23.41 -8.63
CA TYR A 31 3.30 22.62 -7.94
C TYR A 31 3.42 21.11 -8.15
N LEU A 32 4.08 20.66 -9.24
CA LEU A 32 4.17 19.25 -9.58
C LEU A 32 5.63 18.83 -9.66
N GLN A 33 5.97 17.72 -8.98
CA GLN A 33 7.32 17.14 -8.96
C GLN A 33 8.44 18.14 -8.62
N GLY A 34 8.10 19.12 -7.78
CA GLY A 34 9.02 20.17 -7.33
C GLY A 34 9.89 19.73 -6.14
N GLU A 35 10.60 20.72 -5.57
CA GLU A 35 11.51 20.46 -4.44
C GLU A 35 10.80 19.94 -3.19
N ALA A 36 9.55 20.35 -2.94
CA ALA A 36 8.76 19.83 -1.83
C ALA A 36 8.50 18.32 -1.97
N ASN A 37 8.18 17.87 -3.20
CA ASN A 37 7.98 16.45 -3.48
C ASN A 37 9.27 15.64 -3.29
N LYS A 38 10.39 16.11 -3.85
CA LYS A 38 11.71 15.47 -3.69
C LYS A 38 12.15 15.39 -2.23
N SER A 39 11.91 16.48 -1.49
CA SER A 39 12.21 16.54 -0.06
C SER A 39 11.38 15.52 0.72
N PHE A 40 10.07 15.41 0.43
CA PHE A 40 9.20 14.41 1.03
C PHE A 40 9.71 12.99 0.74
N GLU A 41 9.94 12.66 -0.53
CA GLU A 41 10.41 11.33 -0.96
C GLU A 41 11.70 10.93 -0.24
N LYS A 42 12.65 11.87 -0.14
CA LYS A 42 13.92 11.65 0.57
C LYS A 42 13.73 11.42 2.07
N HIS A 43 12.94 12.27 2.73
CA HIS A 43 12.72 12.16 4.18
C HIS A 43 11.93 10.90 4.52
N TYR A 44 10.92 10.58 3.72
CA TYR A 44 10.10 9.39 3.95
C TYR A 44 10.91 8.10 3.75
N SER A 45 11.73 8.00 2.70
CA SER A 45 12.67 6.88 2.51
C SER A 45 13.58 6.69 3.72
N SER A 46 14.16 7.79 4.22
CA SER A 46 15.02 7.73 5.41
C SER A 46 14.26 7.29 6.67
N TYR A 47 13.01 7.73 6.81
CA TYR A 47 12.19 7.43 7.99
C TYR A 47 11.78 5.95 8.04
N ILE A 48 11.37 5.37 6.90
CA ILE A 48 10.93 3.97 6.83
C ILE A 48 12.07 2.99 6.53
N GLY A 49 13.28 3.48 6.21
CA GLY A 49 14.42 2.63 5.84
C GLY A 49 14.29 2.00 4.46
N ALA A 50 13.54 2.61 3.53
CA ALA A 50 13.43 2.16 2.15
C ALA A 50 14.49 2.82 1.27
N ASP A 51 14.91 2.12 0.21
CA ASP A 51 15.88 2.66 -0.76
C ASP A 51 15.29 3.82 -1.58
N TYR A 52 14.00 3.74 -1.90
CA TYR A 52 13.30 4.70 -2.73
C TYR A 52 11.88 4.97 -2.24
N THR A 53 11.42 6.20 -2.45
CA THR A 53 10.03 6.61 -2.29
C THR A 53 9.61 7.34 -3.56
N ILE A 54 8.42 7.04 -4.04
CA ILE A 54 7.82 7.70 -5.21
C ILE A 54 6.47 8.25 -4.79
N GLY A 55 6.30 9.57 -4.89
CA GLY A 55 5.03 10.23 -4.59
C GLY A 55 3.97 9.88 -5.62
N CYS A 56 2.79 9.48 -5.13
CA CYS A 56 1.60 9.20 -5.93
C CYS A 56 0.45 10.11 -5.47
N ALA A 57 -0.63 10.17 -6.26
CA ALA A 57 -1.78 10.99 -5.92
C ALA A 57 -2.53 10.49 -4.67
N ASN A 58 -2.64 9.16 -4.53
CA ASN A 58 -3.33 8.50 -3.41
C ASN A 58 -2.90 7.02 -3.33
N GLY A 59 -3.38 6.31 -2.30
CA GLY A 59 -3.03 4.91 -2.07
C GLY A 59 -3.53 3.94 -3.14
N LEU A 60 -4.69 4.20 -3.76
CA LEU A 60 -5.18 3.38 -4.87
C LEU A 60 -4.23 3.48 -6.07
N ASP A 61 -3.85 4.69 -6.46
CA ASP A 61 -2.90 4.91 -7.55
C ASP A 61 -1.54 4.27 -7.24
N ALA A 62 -1.08 4.37 -5.98
CA ALA A 62 0.17 3.71 -5.57
C ALA A 62 0.12 2.19 -5.81
N LEU A 63 -0.96 1.53 -5.40
CA LEU A 63 -1.15 0.09 -5.60
C LEU A 63 -1.29 -0.26 -7.09
N ILE A 64 -2.03 0.54 -7.88
CA ILE A 64 -2.14 0.35 -9.34
C ILE A 64 -0.75 0.41 -9.98
N TRP A 65 0.07 1.40 -9.63
CA TRP A 65 1.40 1.56 -10.20
C TRP A 65 2.39 0.48 -9.76
N ILE A 66 2.28 -0.06 -8.56
CA ILE A 66 3.08 -1.22 -8.10
C ILE A 66 2.82 -2.42 -9.02
N TYR A 67 1.56 -2.79 -9.24
CA TYR A 67 1.23 -3.92 -10.11
C TYR A 67 1.57 -3.65 -11.57
N ARG A 68 1.32 -2.43 -12.05
CA ARG A 68 1.73 -2.04 -13.40
C ARG A 68 3.24 -2.16 -13.60
N ALA A 69 4.02 -1.72 -12.62
CA ALA A 69 5.48 -1.86 -12.67
C ALA A 69 5.91 -3.33 -12.72
N TYR A 70 5.27 -4.22 -11.94
CA TYR A 70 5.57 -5.64 -12.02
C TYR A 70 5.25 -6.25 -13.39
N ILE A 71 4.19 -5.78 -14.06
CA ILE A 71 3.86 -6.22 -15.42
C ILE A 71 4.90 -5.70 -16.41
N GLU A 72 5.24 -4.43 -16.40
CA GLU A 72 6.23 -3.83 -17.30
C GLU A 72 7.63 -4.44 -17.13
N LEU A 73 7.98 -4.85 -15.91
CA LEU A 73 9.23 -5.56 -15.61
C LEU A 73 9.20 -7.05 -15.99
N GLY A 74 8.07 -7.56 -16.51
CA GLY A 74 7.93 -8.97 -16.85
C GLY A 74 7.87 -9.93 -15.64
N ILE A 75 7.65 -9.39 -14.44
CA ILE A 75 7.51 -10.19 -13.20
C ILE A 75 6.11 -10.82 -13.14
N MET A 76 5.11 -10.08 -13.62
CA MET A 76 3.71 -10.49 -13.69
C MET A 76 3.18 -10.27 -15.11
N LYS A 77 2.05 -10.89 -15.41
CA LYS A 77 1.30 -10.70 -16.66
C LYS A 77 -0.20 -10.73 -16.36
N GLU A 78 -1.00 -10.25 -17.29
CA GLU A 78 -2.47 -10.33 -17.21
C GLU A 78 -2.95 -11.76 -16.92
N GLY A 79 -3.91 -11.89 -16.03
CA GLY A 79 -4.44 -13.16 -15.56
C GLY A 79 -3.63 -13.84 -14.46
N ASP A 80 -2.48 -13.29 -14.05
CA ASP A 80 -1.79 -13.73 -12.85
C ASP A 80 -2.59 -13.37 -11.59
N GLU A 81 -2.41 -14.15 -10.53
CA GLU A 81 -3.19 -14.06 -9.30
C GLU A 81 -2.45 -13.28 -8.21
N VAL A 82 -3.23 -12.50 -7.46
CA VAL A 82 -2.78 -11.78 -6.25
C VAL A 82 -3.65 -12.21 -5.08
N ILE A 83 -3.04 -12.82 -4.07
CA ILE A 83 -3.71 -13.13 -2.82
C ILE A 83 -3.92 -11.85 -2.02
N VAL A 84 -5.13 -11.63 -1.51
CA VAL A 84 -5.53 -10.41 -0.81
C VAL A 84 -6.56 -10.73 0.27
N PRO A 85 -6.59 -10.01 1.43
CA PRO A 85 -7.59 -10.26 2.47
C PRO A 85 -9.01 -9.97 1.97
N ALA A 86 -9.96 -10.86 2.31
CA ALA A 86 -11.36 -10.76 1.88
C ALA A 86 -12.11 -9.56 2.49
N ASN A 87 -11.63 -9.02 3.61
CA ASN A 87 -12.22 -7.89 4.35
C ASN A 87 -11.50 -6.56 4.10
N THR A 88 -10.68 -6.48 3.04
CA THR A 88 -9.97 -5.23 2.72
C THR A 88 -10.90 -4.14 2.19
N TYR A 89 -10.43 -2.89 2.21
CA TYR A 89 -11.08 -1.82 1.49
C TYR A 89 -11.01 -2.07 -0.02
N ILE A 90 -12.07 -1.70 -0.74
CA ILE A 90 -12.24 -2.01 -2.17
C ILE A 90 -11.06 -1.57 -3.04
N ALA A 91 -10.31 -0.56 -2.64
CA ALA A 91 -9.13 -0.06 -3.37
C ALA A 91 -8.08 -1.16 -3.62
N SER A 92 -7.87 -2.08 -2.66
CA SER A 92 -6.95 -3.20 -2.85
C SER A 92 -7.37 -4.13 -4.00
N ILE A 93 -8.66 -4.38 -4.11
CA ILE A 93 -9.22 -5.21 -5.18
C ILE A 93 -9.18 -4.47 -6.52
N LEU A 94 -9.57 -3.19 -6.54
CA LEU A 94 -9.56 -2.37 -7.76
C LEU A 94 -8.14 -2.26 -8.34
N ALA A 95 -7.11 -2.08 -7.51
CA ALA A 95 -5.74 -2.02 -7.99
C ALA A 95 -5.30 -3.29 -8.74
N ILE A 96 -5.77 -4.45 -8.28
CA ILE A 96 -5.51 -5.74 -8.92
C ILE A 96 -6.27 -5.83 -10.25
N THR A 97 -7.58 -5.55 -10.25
CA THR A 97 -8.43 -5.71 -11.43
C THR A 97 -8.15 -4.69 -12.52
N GLU A 98 -7.76 -3.45 -12.18
CA GLU A 98 -7.34 -2.41 -13.14
C GLU A 98 -6.09 -2.83 -13.95
N ASN A 99 -5.30 -3.74 -13.42
CA ASN A 99 -4.15 -4.32 -14.11
C ASN A 99 -4.45 -5.66 -14.80
N ASN A 100 -5.73 -6.03 -14.97
CA ASN A 100 -6.16 -7.31 -15.51
C ASN A 100 -5.59 -8.53 -14.74
N LEU A 101 -5.26 -8.34 -13.46
CA LEU A 101 -4.85 -9.39 -12.53
C LEU A 101 -6.09 -9.98 -11.83
N VAL A 102 -5.95 -11.14 -11.24
CA VAL A 102 -7.05 -11.87 -10.59
C VAL A 102 -6.88 -11.82 -9.08
N PRO A 103 -7.79 -11.17 -8.32
CA PRO A 103 -7.76 -11.21 -6.87
C PRO A 103 -8.19 -12.58 -6.34
N VAL A 104 -7.37 -13.17 -5.49
CA VAL A 104 -7.68 -14.42 -4.76
C VAL A 104 -7.92 -14.06 -3.31
N LEU A 105 -9.17 -14.11 -2.90
CA LEU A 105 -9.59 -13.68 -1.57
C LEU A 105 -9.25 -14.74 -0.52
N VAL A 106 -8.58 -14.33 0.56
CA VAL A 106 -8.30 -15.16 1.73
C VAL A 106 -9.00 -14.56 2.94
N GLU A 107 -9.75 -15.38 3.65
CA GLU A 107 -10.50 -14.99 4.84
C GLU A 107 -9.56 -14.48 5.95
N PRO A 108 -9.96 -13.44 6.69
CA PRO A 108 -9.21 -12.95 7.82
C PRO A 108 -9.28 -13.89 9.03
N ASP A 109 -8.31 -13.78 9.92
CA ASP A 109 -8.40 -14.34 11.26
C ASP A 109 -9.43 -13.55 12.09
N ILE A 110 -10.39 -14.25 12.69
CA ILE A 110 -11.51 -13.62 13.43
C ILE A 110 -11.08 -12.82 14.66
N LYS A 111 -9.90 -13.08 15.20
CA LYS A 111 -9.39 -12.40 16.40
C LYS A 111 -8.63 -11.14 16.07
N THR A 112 -7.97 -11.11 14.91
CA THR A 112 -7.09 -10.02 14.50
C THR A 112 -7.67 -9.16 13.41
N PHE A 113 -8.57 -9.71 12.59
CA PHE A 113 -9.10 -9.16 11.34
C PHE A 113 -8.03 -8.96 10.25
N GLU A 114 -6.79 -9.38 10.50
CA GLU A 114 -5.74 -9.44 9.48
C GLU A 114 -5.91 -10.70 8.63
N ILE A 115 -5.26 -10.73 7.44
CA ILE A 115 -5.27 -11.93 6.60
C ILE A 115 -4.83 -13.16 7.42
N ASP A 116 -5.58 -14.25 7.34
CA ASP A 116 -5.23 -15.49 8.03
C ASP A 116 -4.08 -16.19 7.30
N ASP A 117 -2.88 -16.05 7.84
CA ASP A 117 -1.67 -16.62 7.23
C ASP A 117 -1.67 -18.15 7.14
N SER A 118 -2.53 -18.82 7.92
CA SER A 118 -2.70 -20.28 7.86
C SER A 118 -3.42 -20.74 6.59
N LYS A 119 -4.16 -19.84 5.93
CA LYS A 119 -4.96 -20.12 4.74
C LYS A 119 -4.27 -19.70 3.44
N ILE A 120 -3.21 -18.87 3.51
CA ILE A 120 -2.53 -18.34 2.33
C ILE A 120 -1.96 -19.47 1.48
N GLU A 121 -1.25 -20.44 2.08
CA GLU A 121 -0.58 -21.51 1.33
C GLU A 121 -1.56 -22.34 0.49
N ALA A 122 -2.76 -22.62 1.02
CA ALA A 122 -3.79 -23.37 0.31
C ALA A 122 -4.39 -22.59 -0.88
N ALA A 123 -4.25 -21.27 -0.89
CA ALA A 123 -4.72 -20.40 -1.97
C ALA A 123 -3.68 -20.19 -3.09
N ILE A 124 -2.43 -20.64 -2.89
CA ILE A 124 -1.37 -20.48 -3.89
C ILE A 124 -1.56 -21.44 -5.04
N THR A 125 -1.52 -20.92 -6.26
CA THR A 125 -1.51 -21.68 -7.50
C THR A 125 -0.25 -21.36 -8.33
N GLN A 126 -0.10 -21.97 -9.49
CA GLN A 126 0.98 -21.65 -10.43
C GLN A 126 0.88 -20.21 -11.00
N LYS A 127 -0.33 -19.64 -10.97
CA LYS A 127 -0.60 -18.26 -11.42
C LYS A 127 -0.36 -17.22 -10.33
N THR A 128 -0.28 -17.61 -9.07
CA THR A 128 -0.06 -16.68 -7.96
C THR A 128 1.33 -16.06 -8.06
N LYS A 129 1.41 -14.74 -8.06
CA LYS A 129 2.66 -13.96 -8.17
C LYS A 129 2.87 -12.99 -7.01
N SER A 130 1.81 -12.64 -6.29
CA SER A 130 1.91 -11.67 -5.20
C SER A 130 0.95 -12.00 -4.07
N VAL A 131 1.32 -11.56 -2.88
CA VAL A 131 0.47 -11.44 -1.70
C VAL A 131 0.39 -9.96 -1.36
N LEU A 132 -0.81 -9.41 -1.30
CA LEU A 132 -1.08 -8.07 -0.79
C LEU A 132 -1.64 -8.21 0.63
N ILE A 133 -0.97 -7.62 1.60
CA ILE A 133 -1.45 -7.55 2.98
C ILE A 133 -1.89 -6.13 3.31
N VAL A 134 -2.80 -6.01 4.26
CA VAL A 134 -3.35 -4.73 4.71
C VAL A 134 -3.20 -4.64 6.22
N HIS A 135 -2.54 -3.61 6.70
CA HIS A 135 -2.37 -3.32 8.12
C HIS A 135 -3.64 -2.65 8.67
N LEU A 136 -4.70 -3.45 8.82
CA LEU A 136 -6.03 -2.95 9.14
C LEU A 136 -6.03 -2.25 10.50
N TYR A 137 -6.54 -1.01 10.52
CA TYR A 137 -6.54 -0.14 11.70
C TYR A 137 -5.17 0.07 12.37
N GLY A 138 -4.07 -0.03 11.60
CA GLY A 138 -2.72 0.16 12.09
C GLY A 138 -2.11 -1.05 12.80
N ARG A 139 -2.77 -2.20 12.74
CA ARG A 139 -2.19 -3.46 13.22
C ARG A 139 -1.31 -4.08 12.14
N CYS A 140 -0.10 -4.49 12.51
CA CYS A 140 0.81 -5.15 11.57
C CYS A 140 0.24 -6.52 11.14
N ALA A 141 -0.02 -6.65 9.84
CA ALA A 141 -0.50 -7.90 9.22
C ALA A 141 0.65 -8.82 8.79
N TYR A 142 1.89 -8.30 8.73
CA TYR A 142 3.05 -9.12 8.39
C TYR A 142 3.32 -10.16 9.48
N THR A 143 3.59 -11.39 9.04
CA THR A 143 4.10 -12.46 9.88
C THR A 143 5.30 -13.12 9.21
N GLU A 144 6.21 -13.71 10.01
CA GLU A 144 7.34 -14.47 9.47
C GLU A 144 6.88 -15.59 8.52
N LYS A 145 5.70 -16.16 8.77
CA LYS A 145 5.11 -17.19 7.92
C LYS A 145 4.76 -16.64 6.54
N ILE A 146 4.17 -15.43 6.44
CA ILE A 146 3.92 -14.76 5.15
C ILE A 146 5.23 -14.53 4.41
N GLY A 147 6.24 -13.98 5.09
CA GLY A 147 7.56 -13.78 4.50
C GLY A 147 8.20 -15.08 4.01
N ALA A 148 8.11 -16.15 4.79
CA ALA A 148 8.61 -17.47 4.41
C ALA A 148 7.88 -18.06 3.21
N LEU A 149 6.54 -17.91 3.12
CA LEU A 149 5.75 -18.34 1.97
C LEU A 149 6.14 -17.54 0.72
N CYS A 150 6.23 -16.22 0.82
CA CYS A 150 6.63 -15.38 -0.30
C CYS A 150 8.01 -15.79 -0.85
N LYS A 151 8.97 -16.05 0.05
CA LYS A 151 10.30 -16.53 -0.34
C LYS A 151 10.26 -17.91 -0.99
N ARG A 152 9.53 -18.86 -0.39
CA ARG A 152 9.43 -20.25 -0.86
C ARG A 152 8.81 -20.36 -2.25
N TYR A 153 7.76 -19.57 -2.50
CA TYR A 153 7.01 -19.60 -3.76
C TYR A 153 7.42 -18.47 -4.72
N ASN A 154 8.46 -17.71 -4.40
CA ASN A 154 8.94 -16.56 -5.19
C ASN A 154 7.83 -15.54 -5.48
N LEU A 155 7.01 -15.23 -4.47
CA LEU A 155 5.93 -14.25 -4.56
C LEU A 155 6.43 -12.87 -4.15
N LYS A 156 5.86 -11.83 -4.76
CA LYS A 156 6.04 -10.46 -4.31
C LYS A 156 5.13 -10.19 -3.11
N LEU A 157 5.65 -9.52 -2.10
CA LEU A 157 4.86 -9.00 -0.99
C LEU A 157 4.60 -7.51 -1.24
N VAL A 158 3.34 -7.12 -1.13
CA VAL A 158 2.86 -5.73 -1.23
C VAL A 158 2.11 -5.40 0.05
N GLU A 159 2.38 -4.20 0.60
CA GLU A 159 1.80 -3.71 1.85
C GLU A 159 1.15 -2.35 1.67
#